data_f2029af4c7f07a4c226cc050b74b4e57
#
_entry.id   f2029af4c7f07a4c226cc050b74b4e57
#
_cell.length_a   1.000
_cell.length_b   1.000
_cell.length_c   1.000
_cell.angle_alpha   90.00
_cell.angle_beta   90.00
_cell.angle_gamma   90.00
#
_symmetry.space_group_name_H-M   'P 1'
#
loop_
_entity.id
_entity.type
_entity.pdbx_description
1 polymer ?
#
loop_
_entity_poly.entity_id
_entity_poly.type
_entity_poly.pdbx_seq_one_letter_code
_entity_poly.pdbx_strand_id
1 'polypeptide(L)'
;MDYSIHDAKEAGFDKVVFVIRKDIEEEFKAVIGNRIGSQIEVEYVYQELTDLPEGFTVPEGRKKPWGTGQAVLCCKDVVKEPFVIINADDYYGKEAFVKLHDFLVSGEDLGREFTMGMGGFILKNTLSDNGTVTRGVSVVDENGLLSQVHETTGIEMGEDGQIKCDSEEVQKWISPEDKVSMNMWAGYPEFLDFLAEDFKDFLANVEEGDLKSEYLLPNIVDKLLKEERANVKVLETQDRWFGVTYKEDLSLIHISEPTRQ
;
A
#
# COMPACT_ATOMS: atom_id res chain seq x y z
N MET A 1 -4.86 10.77 6.32
CA MET A 1 -5.95 10.61 5.33
C MET A 1 -6.27 11.90 4.57
N ASP A 2 -6.77 13.00 5.18
CA ASP A 2 -7.17 14.24 4.45
C ASP A 2 -6.05 14.80 3.57
N TYR A 3 -4.82 14.84 4.07
CA TYR A 3 -3.66 15.30 3.30
C TYR A 3 -3.36 14.40 2.10
N SER A 4 -3.38 13.09 2.29
CA SER A 4 -3.13 12.13 1.19
C SER A 4 -4.20 12.28 0.09
N ILE A 5 -5.46 12.49 0.46
CA ILE A 5 -6.55 12.72 -0.51
C ILE A 5 -6.41 14.09 -1.20
N HIS A 6 -6.01 15.12 -0.46
CA HIS A 6 -5.73 16.43 -1.04
C HIS A 6 -4.61 16.32 -2.08
N ASP A 7 -3.50 15.68 -1.74
CA ASP A 7 -2.36 15.52 -2.62
C ASP A 7 -2.68 14.65 -3.84
N ALA A 8 -3.48 13.58 -3.66
CA ALA A 8 -3.98 12.76 -4.77
C ALA A 8 -4.84 13.59 -5.74
N LYS A 9 -5.77 14.41 -5.22
CA LYS A 9 -6.59 15.30 -6.04
C LYS A 9 -5.74 16.32 -6.80
N GLU A 10 -4.77 16.95 -6.15
CA GLU A 10 -3.83 17.89 -6.78
C GLU A 10 -2.96 17.21 -7.86
N ALA A 11 -2.70 15.91 -7.73
CA ALA A 11 -1.99 15.10 -8.72
C ALA A 11 -2.86 14.73 -9.93
N GLY A 12 -4.20 14.84 -9.84
CA GLY A 12 -5.12 14.57 -10.93
C GLY A 12 -6.09 13.41 -10.71
N PHE A 13 -6.05 12.75 -9.54
CA PHE A 13 -7.07 11.75 -9.19
C PHE A 13 -8.41 12.44 -8.89
N ASP A 14 -9.49 11.89 -9.37
CA ASP A 14 -10.83 12.48 -9.33
C ASP A 14 -11.82 11.70 -8.45
N LYS A 15 -11.43 10.50 -7.99
CA LYS A 15 -12.27 9.63 -7.17
C LYS A 15 -11.48 8.95 -6.06
N VAL A 16 -12.13 8.77 -4.90
CA VAL A 16 -11.63 8.00 -3.77
C VAL A 16 -12.61 6.87 -3.44
N VAL A 17 -12.09 5.66 -3.32
CA VAL A 17 -12.86 4.50 -2.83
C VAL A 17 -12.35 4.14 -1.44
N PHE A 18 -13.20 4.28 -0.44
CA PHE A 18 -12.90 3.85 0.93
C PHE A 18 -13.27 2.40 1.14
N VAL A 19 -12.29 1.60 1.53
CA VAL A 19 -12.51 0.23 2.01
C VAL A 19 -12.65 0.27 3.52
N ILE A 20 -13.83 0.03 4.03
CA ILE A 20 -14.16 0.09 5.46
C ILE A 20 -14.92 -1.16 5.90
N ARG A 21 -15.04 -1.36 7.21
CA ARG A 21 -16.01 -2.33 7.75
C ARG A 21 -17.40 -1.72 7.80
N LYS A 22 -18.41 -2.55 7.60
CA LYS A 22 -19.80 -2.10 7.59
C LYS A 22 -20.25 -1.50 8.92
N ASP A 23 -19.73 -2.02 10.03
CA ASP A 23 -20.10 -1.60 11.39
C ASP A 23 -19.66 -0.17 11.74
N ILE A 24 -18.67 0.40 11.03
CA ILE A 24 -18.20 1.77 11.27
C ILE A 24 -18.72 2.79 10.22
N GLU A 25 -19.55 2.36 9.27
CA GLU A 25 -19.95 3.17 8.10
C GLU A 25 -20.55 4.53 8.51
N GLU A 26 -21.53 4.53 9.38
CA GLU A 26 -22.25 5.74 9.80
C GLU A 26 -21.31 6.75 10.46
N GLU A 27 -20.48 6.28 11.38
CA GLU A 27 -19.51 7.12 12.07
C GLU A 27 -18.45 7.65 11.10
N PHE A 28 -17.93 6.79 10.24
CA PHE A 28 -16.91 7.15 9.24
C PHE A 28 -17.44 8.21 8.26
N LYS A 29 -18.66 8.04 7.74
CA LYS A 29 -19.31 9.00 6.85
C LYS A 29 -19.54 10.34 7.53
N ALA A 30 -19.98 10.34 8.79
CA ALA A 30 -20.25 11.56 9.56
C ALA A 30 -18.98 12.36 9.84
N VAL A 31 -17.87 11.69 10.19
CA VAL A 31 -16.63 12.34 10.63
C VAL A 31 -15.73 12.69 9.43
N ILE A 32 -15.61 11.82 8.47
CA ILE A 32 -14.64 11.90 7.35
C ILE A 32 -15.35 12.03 6.01
N GLY A 33 -16.26 11.13 5.70
CA GLY A 33 -16.84 10.99 4.38
C GLY A 33 -17.53 12.25 3.85
N ASN A 34 -18.33 12.91 4.67
CA ASN A 34 -19.05 14.14 4.28
C ASN A 34 -18.07 15.29 3.95
N ARG A 35 -16.96 15.38 4.68
CA ARG A 35 -15.93 16.40 4.46
C ARG A 35 -15.16 16.14 3.17
N ILE A 36 -14.76 14.89 2.94
CA ILE A 36 -14.03 14.49 1.73
C ILE A 36 -14.95 14.57 0.51
N GLY A 37 -16.19 14.08 0.61
CA GLY A 37 -17.17 14.11 -0.47
C GLY A 37 -17.55 15.50 -0.97
N SER A 38 -17.26 16.56 -0.20
CA SER A 38 -17.40 17.94 -0.68
C SER A 38 -16.26 18.38 -1.62
N GLN A 39 -15.19 17.61 -1.73
CA GLN A 39 -13.96 17.98 -2.44
C GLN A 39 -13.66 17.07 -3.64
N ILE A 40 -14.02 15.79 -3.55
CA ILE A 40 -13.74 14.76 -4.54
C ILE A 40 -14.87 13.73 -4.54
N GLU A 41 -15.08 13.01 -5.65
CA GLU A 41 -16.02 11.90 -5.69
C GLU A 41 -15.61 10.80 -4.71
N VAL A 42 -16.58 10.26 -3.95
CA VAL A 42 -16.34 9.26 -2.91
C VAL A 42 -17.26 8.06 -3.09
N GLU A 43 -16.70 6.89 -3.12
CA GLU A 43 -17.42 5.62 -3.00
C GLU A 43 -16.95 4.85 -1.76
N TYR A 44 -17.80 3.91 -1.32
CA TYR A 44 -17.53 3.04 -0.18
C TYR A 44 -17.72 1.59 -0.58
N VAL A 45 -16.72 0.79 -0.24
CA VAL A 45 -16.81 -0.67 -0.31
C VAL A 45 -16.53 -1.25 1.07
N TYR A 46 -17.04 -2.45 1.30
CA TYR A 46 -16.98 -3.06 2.62
C TYR A 46 -16.13 -4.30 2.58
N GLN A 47 -15.22 -4.41 3.56
CA GLN A 47 -14.43 -5.61 3.77
C GLN A 47 -15.04 -6.38 4.95
N GLU A 48 -15.70 -7.49 4.65
CA GLU A 48 -16.29 -8.36 5.66
C GLU A 48 -15.64 -9.74 5.66
N LEU A 49 -15.61 -10.40 6.81
CA LEU A 49 -15.08 -11.77 6.92
C LEU A 49 -15.87 -12.78 6.09
N THR A 50 -17.14 -12.50 5.88
CA THR A 50 -18.09 -13.35 5.16
C THR A 50 -18.07 -13.17 3.65
N ASP A 51 -17.36 -12.16 3.14
CA ASP A 51 -17.24 -11.90 1.70
C ASP A 51 -16.24 -12.87 1.09
N LEU A 52 -16.70 -14.10 0.95
CA LEU A 52 -15.95 -15.23 0.42
C LEU A 52 -16.55 -15.73 -0.90
N PRO A 53 -15.71 -16.23 -1.81
CA PRO A 53 -16.18 -16.90 -3.00
C PRO A 53 -17.06 -18.11 -2.66
N GLU A 54 -17.93 -18.51 -3.63
CA GLU A 54 -18.76 -19.70 -3.48
C GLU A 54 -17.92 -20.95 -3.16
N GLY A 55 -18.37 -21.72 -2.17
CA GLY A 55 -17.69 -22.94 -1.71
C GLY A 55 -16.77 -22.74 -0.51
N PHE A 56 -16.52 -21.51 -0.09
CA PHE A 56 -15.70 -21.21 1.09
C PHE A 56 -16.56 -20.70 2.24
N THR A 57 -16.12 -20.98 3.46
CA THR A 57 -16.79 -20.54 4.71
C THR A 57 -15.76 -19.98 5.67
N VAL A 58 -16.20 -19.04 6.52
CA VAL A 58 -15.33 -18.48 7.57
C VAL A 58 -15.01 -19.57 8.58
N PRO A 59 -13.71 -19.84 8.87
CA PRO A 59 -13.32 -20.80 9.92
C PRO A 59 -13.91 -20.40 11.28
N GLU A 60 -14.36 -21.39 12.02
CA GLU A 60 -14.91 -21.15 13.36
C GLU A 60 -13.89 -20.46 14.27
N GLY A 61 -14.28 -19.35 14.89
CA GLY A 61 -13.43 -18.55 15.77
C GLY A 61 -12.55 -17.52 15.07
N ARG A 62 -12.51 -17.45 13.73
CA ARG A 62 -11.76 -16.41 13.02
C ARG A 62 -12.41 -15.05 13.24
N LYS A 63 -11.57 -14.06 13.66
CA LYS A 63 -11.94 -12.65 13.81
C LYS A 63 -11.08 -11.71 12.98
N LYS A 64 -9.94 -12.23 12.49
CA LYS A 64 -8.96 -11.45 11.73
C LYS A 64 -9.46 -11.27 10.30
N PRO A 65 -9.44 -10.04 9.74
CA PRO A 65 -9.71 -9.81 8.32
C PRO A 65 -8.79 -10.64 7.42
N TRP A 66 -9.20 -10.82 6.17
CA TRP A 66 -8.44 -11.65 5.23
C TRP A 66 -7.19 -10.95 4.65
N GLY A 67 -6.95 -9.70 4.98
CA GLY A 67 -5.75 -8.95 4.60
C GLY A 67 -5.98 -7.89 3.53
N THR A 68 -4.90 -7.20 3.17
CA THR A 68 -4.93 -6.05 2.25
C THR A 68 -5.28 -6.42 0.82
N GLY A 69 -4.93 -7.63 0.37
CA GLY A 69 -5.32 -8.12 -0.96
C GLY A 69 -6.83 -8.30 -1.10
N GLN A 70 -7.49 -8.86 -0.05
CA GLN A 70 -8.95 -8.98 -0.06
C GLN A 70 -9.63 -7.60 0.06
N ALA A 71 -9.04 -6.67 0.81
CA ALA A 71 -9.53 -5.30 0.85
C ALA A 71 -9.55 -4.65 -0.55
N VAL A 72 -8.47 -4.81 -1.31
CA VAL A 72 -8.39 -4.31 -2.70
C VAL A 72 -9.37 -5.05 -3.61
N LEU A 73 -9.53 -6.37 -3.44
CA LEU A 73 -10.50 -7.16 -4.19
C LEU A 73 -11.94 -6.66 -4.01
N CYS A 74 -12.32 -6.16 -2.82
CA CYS A 74 -13.64 -5.58 -2.59
C CYS A 74 -13.96 -4.39 -3.51
N CYS A 75 -12.94 -3.76 -4.11
CA CYS A 75 -13.12 -2.64 -5.04
C CYS A 75 -13.47 -3.07 -6.47
N LYS A 76 -13.45 -4.37 -6.81
CA LYS A 76 -13.58 -4.89 -8.17
C LYS A 76 -14.79 -4.37 -8.94
N ASP A 77 -15.93 -4.23 -8.27
CA ASP A 77 -17.17 -3.82 -8.94
C ASP A 77 -17.28 -2.31 -9.15
N VAL A 78 -16.52 -1.52 -8.40
CA VAL A 78 -16.59 -0.04 -8.41
C VAL A 78 -15.39 0.63 -9.09
N VAL A 79 -14.21 -0.01 -9.10
CA VAL A 79 -13.01 0.52 -9.76
C VAL A 79 -12.90 -0.06 -11.17
N LYS A 80 -13.05 0.81 -12.16
CA LYS A 80 -13.01 0.45 -13.60
C LYS A 80 -11.93 1.22 -14.37
N GLU A 81 -11.20 2.09 -13.69
CA GLU A 81 -10.14 2.94 -14.23
C GLU A 81 -8.82 2.61 -13.52
N PRO A 82 -7.67 3.08 -14.07
CA PRO A 82 -6.38 2.97 -13.38
C PRO A 82 -6.45 3.58 -11.97
N PHE A 83 -5.78 2.95 -11.02
CA PHE A 83 -5.93 3.31 -9.61
C PHE A 83 -4.61 3.25 -8.83
N VAL A 84 -4.58 3.95 -7.70
CA VAL A 84 -3.51 3.85 -6.69
C VAL A 84 -4.10 3.32 -5.38
N ILE A 85 -3.39 2.40 -4.76
CA ILE A 85 -3.70 1.83 -3.45
C ILE A 85 -2.81 2.52 -2.42
N ILE A 86 -3.40 2.97 -1.31
CA ILE A 86 -2.69 3.53 -0.16
C ILE A 86 -3.30 3.04 1.16
N ASN A 87 -2.52 3.07 2.22
CA ASN A 87 -3.05 2.91 3.57
C ASN A 87 -3.73 4.20 4.02
N ALA A 88 -4.84 4.08 4.73
CA ALA A 88 -5.66 5.22 5.15
C ALA A 88 -5.03 6.07 6.27
N ASP A 89 -4.15 5.48 7.06
CA ASP A 89 -3.46 6.07 8.22
C ASP A 89 -2.07 6.64 7.91
N ASP A 90 -1.60 6.48 6.67
CA ASP A 90 -0.30 6.95 6.22
C ASP A 90 -0.39 8.29 5.46
N TYR A 91 0.70 9.05 5.49
CA TYR A 91 0.93 10.23 4.65
C TYR A 91 2.10 9.97 3.71
N TYR A 92 1.86 10.16 2.42
CA TYR A 92 2.79 9.77 1.35
C TYR A 92 3.50 10.94 0.68
N GLY A 93 3.05 12.17 0.89
CA GLY A 93 3.55 13.34 0.17
C GLY A 93 2.99 13.47 -1.25
N LYS A 94 3.16 14.64 -1.83
CA LYS A 94 2.55 15.01 -3.12
C LYS A 94 3.29 14.43 -4.33
N GLU A 95 4.63 14.39 -4.27
CA GLU A 95 5.44 13.93 -5.41
C GLU A 95 5.14 12.48 -5.78
N ALA A 96 4.94 11.63 -4.76
CA ALA A 96 4.59 10.23 -4.97
C ALA A 96 3.29 10.08 -5.77
N PHE A 97 2.23 10.84 -5.41
CA PHE A 97 0.96 10.82 -6.16
C PHE A 97 1.12 11.31 -7.59
N VAL A 98 1.86 12.40 -7.81
CA VAL A 98 2.10 12.94 -9.17
C VAL A 98 2.80 11.90 -10.04
N LYS A 99 3.86 11.28 -9.54
CA LYS A 99 4.62 10.28 -10.31
C LYS A 99 3.80 9.04 -10.65
N LEU A 100 2.99 8.55 -9.70
CA LEU A 100 2.12 7.40 -9.95
C LEU A 100 0.97 7.76 -10.90
N HIS A 101 0.39 8.94 -10.78
CA HIS A 101 -0.63 9.44 -11.72
C HIS A 101 -0.06 9.54 -13.14
N ASP A 102 1.09 10.19 -13.31
CA ASP A 102 1.73 10.35 -14.63
C ASP A 102 2.07 9.00 -15.25
N PHE A 103 2.54 8.04 -14.45
CA PHE A 103 2.77 6.66 -14.89
C PHE A 103 1.48 6.01 -15.40
N LEU A 104 0.39 6.07 -14.64
CA LEU A 104 -0.89 5.49 -15.03
C LEU A 104 -1.46 6.14 -16.30
N VAL A 105 -1.40 7.47 -16.40
CA VAL A 105 -1.91 8.22 -17.57
C VAL A 105 -1.04 7.97 -18.80
N SER A 106 0.26 7.70 -18.63
CA SER A 106 1.15 7.40 -19.75
C SER A 106 0.73 6.15 -20.53
N GLY A 107 0.06 5.21 -19.85
CA GLY A 107 -0.30 3.91 -20.43
C GLY A 107 0.93 3.08 -20.83
N GLU A 108 2.09 3.31 -20.20
CA GLU A 108 3.32 2.56 -20.48
C GLU A 108 3.08 1.06 -20.27
N ASP A 109 3.33 0.27 -21.31
CA ASP A 109 3.31 -1.19 -21.24
C ASP A 109 4.71 -1.70 -20.88
N LEU A 110 4.82 -2.37 -19.75
CA LEU A 110 6.08 -2.94 -19.27
C LEU A 110 6.36 -4.35 -19.82
N GLY A 111 5.54 -4.84 -20.76
CA GLY A 111 5.78 -6.06 -21.50
C GLY A 111 5.48 -7.36 -20.77
N ARG A 112 4.67 -7.32 -19.72
CA ARG A 112 4.12 -8.51 -19.03
C ARG A 112 2.61 -8.38 -18.85
N GLU A 113 1.98 -9.46 -18.40
CA GLU A 113 0.52 -9.53 -18.19
C GLU A 113 0.00 -8.38 -17.32
N PHE A 114 0.72 -8.08 -16.23
CA PHE A 114 0.39 -6.96 -15.34
C PHE A 114 1.49 -5.91 -15.37
N THR A 115 1.11 -4.71 -15.75
CA THR A 115 1.91 -3.49 -15.59
C THR A 115 1.49 -2.80 -14.30
N MET A 116 2.45 -2.60 -13.38
CA MET A 116 2.21 -1.97 -12.09
C MET A 116 3.24 -0.89 -11.80
N GLY A 117 2.88 0.02 -10.90
CA GLY A 117 3.80 1.01 -10.32
C GLY A 117 3.90 0.87 -8.81
N MET A 118 5.01 1.25 -8.25
CA MET A 118 5.23 1.32 -6.81
C MET A 118 5.87 2.66 -6.44
N GLY A 119 5.32 3.35 -5.43
CA GLY A 119 6.00 4.48 -4.81
C GLY A 119 7.26 4.00 -4.09
N GLY A 120 8.42 4.37 -4.61
CA GLY A 120 9.74 4.03 -4.04
C GLY A 120 10.25 5.15 -3.15
N PHE A 121 10.02 5.03 -1.83
CA PHE A 121 10.46 6.02 -0.86
C PHE A 121 11.92 5.80 -0.50
N ILE A 122 12.68 6.88 -0.35
CA ILE A 122 14.06 6.80 0.14
C ILE A 122 14.04 6.38 1.60
N LEU A 123 14.75 5.31 1.96
CA LEU A 123 14.70 4.68 3.29
C LEU A 123 14.87 5.68 4.42
N LYS A 124 15.89 6.56 4.35
CA LYS A 124 16.13 7.58 5.39
C LYS A 124 14.95 8.54 5.61
N ASN A 125 14.09 8.72 4.59
CA ASN A 125 12.91 9.58 4.68
C ASN A 125 11.69 8.86 5.29
N THR A 126 11.84 7.60 5.71
CA THR A 126 10.77 6.76 6.29
C THR A 126 11.09 6.29 7.71
N LEU A 127 12.23 6.70 8.25
CA LEU A 127 12.66 6.30 9.60
C LEU A 127 11.91 7.09 10.67
N SER A 128 11.86 6.53 11.88
CA SER A 128 11.33 7.19 13.07
C SER A 128 12.46 7.58 14.01
N ASP A 129 12.36 8.75 14.61
CA ASP A 129 13.28 9.18 15.67
C ASP A 129 12.95 8.49 17.02
N ASN A 130 11.84 7.76 17.11
CA ASN A 130 11.32 7.18 18.34
C ASN A 130 11.61 5.68 18.48
N GLY A 131 12.26 5.06 17.50
CA GLY A 131 12.65 3.66 17.53
C GLY A 131 12.82 3.01 16.16
N THR A 132 13.04 1.70 16.17
CA THR A 132 13.21 0.92 14.94
C THR A 132 11.91 0.78 14.14
N VAL A 133 12.04 0.61 12.83
CA VAL A 133 10.90 0.43 11.93
C VAL A 133 11.04 -0.86 11.12
N THR A 134 9.93 -1.31 10.53
CA THR A 134 9.89 -2.41 9.56
C THR A 134 9.57 -1.84 8.18
N ARG A 135 10.34 -2.22 7.15
CA ARG A 135 10.17 -1.74 5.77
C ARG A 135 10.38 -2.86 4.75
N GLY A 136 9.66 -2.77 3.65
CA GLY A 136 9.92 -3.58 2.47
C GLY A 136 11.08 -2.98 1.66
N VAL A 137 12.32 -3.38 1.97
CA VAL A 137 13.52 -2.90 1.27
C VAL A 137 13.53 -3.49 -0.14
N SER A 138 13.54 -2.61 -1.15
CA SER A 138 13.32 -2.96 -2.54
C SER A 138 14.63 -3.07 -3.31
N VAL A 139 14.80 -4.17 -4.04
CA VAL A 139 15.87 -4.33 -5.03
C VAL A 139 15.32 -3.93 -6.39
N VAL A 140 15.97 -2.94 -7.02
CA VAL A 140 15.55 -2.35 -8.29
C VAL A 140 16.61 -2.62 -9.34
N ASP A 141 16.22 -3.05 -10.54
CA ASP A 141 17.11 -3.31 -11.63
C ASP A 141 17.55 -2.02 -12.36
N GLU A 142 18.42 -2.15 -13.35
CA GLU A 142 18.95 -1.05 -14.17
C GLU A 142 17.87 -0.31 -15.00
N ASN A 143 16.71 -0.94 -15.22
CA ASN A 143 15.56 -0.37 -15.94
C ASN A 143 14.56 0.32 -15.00
N GLY A 144 14.84 0.32 -13.69
CA GLY A 144 13.95 0.87 -12.67
C GLY A 144 12.78 -0.05 -12.31
N LEU A 145 12.90 -1.35 -12.65
CA LEU A 145 11.89 -2.34 -12.32
C LEU A 145 12.21 -3.04 -10.99
N LEU A 146 11.17 -3.28 -10.22
CA LEU A 146 11.25 -4.03 -8.96
C LEU A 146 11.58 -5.49 -9.25
N SER A 147 12.67 -5.98 -8.70
CA SER A 147 13.04 -7.39 -8.78
C SER A 147 12.74 -8.16 -7.52
N GLN A 148 12.84 -7.51 -6.36
CA GLN A 148 12.63 -8.16 -5.06
C GLN A 148 12.22 -7.14 -3.98
N VAL A 149 11.47 -7.60 -2.98
CA VAL A 149 11.19 -6.85 -1.74
C VAL A 149 11.61 -7.71 -0.56
N HIS A 150 12.46 -7.18 0.31
CA HIS A 150 12.87 -7.81 1.55
C HIS A 150 12.17 -7.13 2.72
N GLU A 151 11.16 -7.81 3.28
CA GLU A 151 10.53 -7.34 4.53
C GLU A 151 11.57 -7.38 5.66
N THR A 152 11.99 -6.21 6.10
CA THR A 152 13.14 -6.05 7.01
C THR A 152 12.71 -5.33 8.28
N THR A 153 12.96 -5.96 9.42
CA THR A 153 12.66 -5.43 10.76
C THR A 153 13.89 -4.79 11.39
N GLY A 154 13.67 -4.06 12.49
CA GLY A 154 14.77 -3.49 13.29
C GLY A 154 15.56 -2.40 12.56
N ILE A 155 14.97 -1.74 11.57
CA ILE A 155 15.67 -0.71 10.79
C ILE A 155 15.74 0.58 11.61
N GLU A 156 16.96 1.08 11.76
CA GLU A 156 17.25 2.38 12.39
C GLU A 156 18.49 3.04 11.78
N MET A 157 18.63 4.34 11.97
CA MET A 157 19.87 5.06 11.64
C MET A 157 20.85 4.95 12.78
N GLY A 158 22.05 4.40 12.52
CA GLY A 158 23.13 4.37 13.49
C GLY A 158 23.77 5.74 13.70
N GLU A 159 24.51 5.91 14.81
CA GLU A 159 25.25 7.15 15.13
C GLU A 159 26.32 7.49 14.06
N ASP A 160 26.78 6.48 13.33
CA ASP A 160 27.74 6.58 12.24
C ASP A 160 27.09 6.96 10.89
N GLY A 161 25.78 7.15 10.86
CA GLY A 161 25.01 7.46 9.65
C GLY A 161 24.76 6.26 8.74
N GLN A 162 25.05 5.04 9.20
CA GLN A 162 24.73 3.80 8.48
C GLN A 162 23.42 3.21 8.99
N ILE A 163 22.74 2.48 8.12
CA ILE A 163 21.53 1.75 8.49
C ILE A 163 21.90 0.48 9.25
N LYS A 164 21.17 0.21 10.34
CA LYS A 164 21.16 -1.05 11.05
C LYS A 164 19.83 -1.75 10.86
N CYS A 165 19.83 -3.09 10.79
CA CYS A 165 18.61 -3.90 10.71
C CYS A 165 18.85 -5.32 11.27
N ASP A 166 17.76 -6.07 11.51
CA ASP A 166 17.83 -7.43 12.07
C ASP A 166 18.26 -8.48 11.03
N SER A 167 18.19 -8.19 9.73
CA SER A 167 18.55 -9.13 8.68
C SER A 167 20.04 -9.09 8.37
N GLU A 168 20.77 -10.17 8.66
CA GLU A 168 22.20 -10.29 8.32
C GLU A 168 22.46 -10.24 6.80
N GLU A 169 21.50 -10.63 5.98
CA GLU A 169 21.60 -10.59 4.53
C GLU A 169 21.48 -9.15 4.03
N VAL A 170 20.41 -8.47 4.43
CA VAL A 170 20.11 -7.09 4.01
C VAL A 170 21.15 -6.12 4.58
N GLN A 171 21.63 -6.34 5.80
CA GLN A 171 22.66 -5.52 6.46
C GLN A 171 23.95 -5.39 5.64
N LYS A 172 24.26 -6.35 4.77
CA LYS A 172 25.49 -6.32 3.95
C LYS A 172 25.48 -5.28 2.84
N TRP A 173 24.29 -4.83 2.45
CA TRP A 173 24.13 -3.94 1.29
C TRP A 173 23.19 -2.76 1.53
N ILE A 174 22.39 -2.76 2.61
CA ILE A 174 21.42 -1.71 2.89
C ILE A 174 22.08 -0.35 3.08
N SER A 175 21.47 0.66 2.47
CA SER A 175 21.92 2.04 2.46
C SER A 175 20.78 3.01 2.80
N PRO A 176 21.06 4.17 3.41
CA PRO A 176 20.04 5.21 3.62
C PRO A 176 19.32 5.67 2.35
N GLU A 177 19.95 5.50 1.18
CA GLU A 177 19.40 5.91 -0.13
C GLU A 177 18.62 4.82 -0.84
N ASP A 178 18.53 3.63 -0.26
CA ASP A 178 17.74 2.54 -0.86
C ASP A 178 16.25 2.88 -0.89
N LYS A 179 15.54 2.24 -1.81
CA LYS A 179 14.11 2.42 -1.98
C LYS A 179 13.38 1.41 -1.11
N VAL A 180 12.32 1.87 -0.48
CA VAL A 180 11.43 1.01 0.30
C VAL A 180 9.98 1.14 -0.18
N SER A 181 9.27 0.03 -0.12
CA SER A 181 7.83 0.00 -0.29
C SER A 181 7.14 0.46 0.99
N MET A 182 6.20 1.39 0.83
CA MET A 182 5.31 1.85 1.88
C MET A 182 3.84 1.50 1.58
N ASN A 183 3.62 0.39 0.87
CA ASN A 183 2.29 -0.05 0.43
C ASN A 183 1.56 0.94 -0.51
N MET A 184 2.30 1.72 -1.27
CA MET A 184 1.73 2.61 -2.29
C MET A 184 1.92 1.98 -3.66
N TRP A 185 0.83 1.44 -4.23
CA TRP A 185 0.85 0.67 -5.46
C TRP A 185 -0.10 1.26 -6.49
N ALA A 186 0.34 1.32 -7.75
CA ALA A 186 -0.47 1.70 -8.89
C ALA A 186 -0.77 0.48 -9.76
N GLY A 187 -1.97 0.42 -10.30
CA GLY A 187 -2.40 -0.70 -11.16
C GLY A 187 -3.59 -0.36 -12.04
N TYR A 188 -4.01 -1.36 -12.79
CA TYR A 188 -5.11 -1.30 -13.73
C TYR A 188 -6.20 -2.30 -13.34
N PRO A 189 -7.46 -2.14 -13.81
CA PRO A 189 -8.60 -2.97 -13.39
C PRO A 189 -8.40 -4.48 -13.56
N GLU A 190 -7.60 -4.91 -14.53
CA GLU A 190 -7.30 -6.33 -14.78
C GLU A 190 -6.65 -7.01 -13.58
N PHE A 191 -5.91 -6.25 -12.75
CA PHE A 191 -5.36 -6.76 -11.51
C PHE A 191 -6.44 -7.16 -10.50
N LEU A 192 -7.59 -6.47 -10.49
CA LEU A 192 -8.73 -6.84 -9.62
C LEU A 192 -9.40 -8.14 -10.07
N ASP A 193 -9.41 -8.41 -11.37
CA ASP A 193 -9.90 -9.70 -11.90
C ASP A 193 -8.98 -10.84 -11.48
N PHE A 194 -7.67 -10.63 -11.57
CA PHE A 194 -6.69 -11.59 -11.08
C PHE A 194 -6.86 -11.86 -9.58
N LEU A 195 -7.01 -10.82 -8.74
CA LEU A 195 -7.21 -10.99 -7.30
C LEU A 195 -8.41 -11.88 -6.97
N ALA A 196 -9.48 -11.81 -7.77
CA ALA A 196 -10.69 -12.61 -7.56
C ALA A 196 -10.44 -14.11 -7.73
N GLU A 197 -9.58 -14.51 -8.68
CA GLU A 197 -9.21 -15.90 -8.88
C GLU A 197 -8.11 -16.34 -7.89
N ASP A 198 -7.09 -15.52 -7.70
CA ASP A 198 -5.97 -15.81 -6.81
C ASP A 198 -6.39 -15.92 -5.33
N PHE A 199 -7.43 -15.19 -4.92
CA PHE A 199 -8.00 -15.30 -3.58
C PHE A 199 -8.65 -16.67 -3.33
N LYS A 200 -9.25 -17.30 -4.35
CA LYS A 200 -9.77 -18.66 -4.25
C LYS A 200 -8.64 -19.65 -4.01
N ASP A 201 -7.54 -19.50 -4.75
CA ASP A 201 -6.35 -20.34 -4.58
C ASP A 201 -5.73 -20.17 -3.19
N PHE A 202 -5.65 -18.91 -2.71
CA PHE A 202 -5.21 -18.63 -1.35
C PHE A 202 -6.08 -19.35 -0.31
N LEU A 203 -7.41 -19.21 -0.40
CA LEU A 203 -8.34 -19.85 0.55
C LEU A 203 -8.28 -21.37 0.51
N ALA A 204 -8.07 -21.97 -0.66
CA ALA A 204 -7.93 -23.43 -0.83
C ALA A 204 -6.67 -23.97 -0.16
N ASN A 205 -5.65 -23.12 0.04
CA ASN A 205 -4.37 -23.50 0.68
C ASN A 205 -4.30 -23.07 2.17
N VAL A 206 -5.32 -22.45 2.73
CA VAL A 206 -5.39 -22.14 4.16
C VAL A 206 -5.60 -23.45 4.93
N GLU A 207 -4.71 -23.75 5.86
CA GLU A 207 -4.79 -24.96 6.67
C GLU A 207 -6.04 -24.97 7.57
N GLU A 208 -6.61 -26.14 7.79
CA GLU A 208 -7.75 -26.30 8.71
C GLU A 208 -7.36 -25.82 10.13
N GLY A 209 -8.17 -24.91 10.67
CA GLY A 209 -7.91 -24.30 11.99
C GLY A 209 -6.96 -23.09 11.97
N ASP A 210 -6.45 -22.67 10.83
CA ASP A 210 -5.69 -21.42 10.73
C ASP A 210 -6.64 -20.20 10.78
N LEU A 211 -6.51 -19.44 11.86
CA LEU A 211 -7.30 -18.23 12.12
C LEU A 211 -6.56 -16.92 11.82
N LYS A 212 -5.31 -17.01 11.32
CA LYS A 212 -4.39 -15.87 11.24
C LYS A 212 -3.86 -15.57 9.85
N SER A 213 -3.86 -16.51 8.91
CA SER A 213 -3.39 -16.29 7.54
C SER A 213 -4.06 -15.09 6.90
N GLU A 214 -3.28 -14.29 6.19
CA GLU A 214 -3.75 -13.09 5.50
C GLU A 214 -3.31 -13.11 4.04
N TYR A 215 -4.21 -12.74 3.17
CA TYR A 215 -3.99 -12.47 1.76
C TYR A 215 -3.44 -11.06 1.61
N LEU A 216 -2.12 -10.91 1.69
CA LEU A 216 -1.42 -9.63 1.74
C LEU A 216 -0.98 -9.16 0.36
N LEU A 217 -1.26 -7.91 0.02
CA LEU A 217 -0.91 -7.31 -1.26
C LEU A 217 0.60 -7.41 -1.61
N PRO A 218 1.55 -7.16 -0.70
CA PRO A 218 2.98 -7.35 -1.01
C PRO A 218 3.33 -8.79 -1.40
N ASN A 219 2.72 -9.79 -0.77
CA ASN A 219 2.96 -11.20 -1.09
C ASN A 219 2.41 -11.58 -2.48
N ILE A 220 1.28 -10.98 -2.85
CA ILE A 220 0.67 -11.17 -4.16
C ILE A 220 1.58 -10.58 -5.26
N VAL A 221 2.09 -9.38 -5.04
CA VAL A 221 3.03 -8.73 -5.98
C VAL A 221 4.32 -9.55 -6.09
N ASP A 222 4.89 -10.02 -4.98
CA ASP A 222 6.08 -10.88 -4.97
C ASP A 222 5.84 -12.20 -5.74
N LYS A 223 4.66 -12.82 -5.57
CA LYS A 223 4.24 -14.00 -6.35
C LYS A 223 4.25 -13.69 -7.84
N LEU A 224 3.62 -12.60 -8.27
CA LEU A 224 3.54 -12.21 -9.69
C LEU A 224 4.91 -11.89 -10.29
N LEU A 225 5.82 -11.29 -9.51
CA LEU A 225 7.21 -11.07 -9.93
C LEU A 225 7.94 -12.40 -10.15
N LYS A 226 7.84 -13.34 -9.20
CA LYS A 226 8.47 -14.67 -9.28
C LYS A 226 7.92 -15.54 -10.42
N GLU A 227 6.62 -15.42 -10.70
CA GLU A 227 5.95 -16.09 -11.83
C GLU A 227 6.20 -15.39 -13.17
N GLU A 228 6.95 -14.29 -13.18
CA GLU A 228 7.21 -13.45 -14.37
C GLU A 228 5.95 -12.92 -15.05
N ARG A 229 4.86 -12.74 -14.30
CA ARG A 229 3.58 -12.23 -14.80
C ARG A 229 3.42 -10.72 -14.64
N ALA A 230 4.15 -10.09 -13.73
CA ALA A 230 4.13 -8.64 -13.55
C ALA A 230 5.51 -8.01 -13.76
N ASN A 231 5.52 -6.79 -14.28
CA ASN A 231 6.59 -5.84 -14.12
C ASN A 231 6.10 -4.65 -13.30
N VAL A 232 6.87 -4.26 -12.29
CA VAL A 232 6.55 -3.17 -11.38
C VAL A 232 7.59 -2.08 -11.52
N LYS A 233 7.19 -0.91 -12.02
CA LYS A 233 8.07 0.26 -12.10
C LYS A 233 8.18 0.93 -10.74
N VAL A 234 9.39 1.10 -10.24
CA VAL A 234 9.67 1.81 -9.00
C VAL A 234 9.79 3.30 -9.29
N LEU A 235 8.85 4.07 -8.79
CA LEU A 235 8.79 5.52 -8.98
C LEU A 235 9.35 6.19 -7.73
N GLU A 236 10.66 6.49 -7.78
CA GLU A 236 11.37 7.11 -6.65
C GLU A 236 10.76 8.46 -6.28
N THR A 237 10.53 8.68 -4.99
CA THR A 237 10.12 9.97 -4.45
C THR A 237 11.06 10.46 -3.35
N GLN A 238 11.25 11.78 -3.29
CA GLN A 238 11.98 12.45 -2.22
C GLN A 238 11.08 12.83 -1.04
N ASP A 239 9.77 12.57 -1.16
CA ASP A 239 8.83 12.85 -0.09
C ASP A 239 9.20 12.13 1.21
N ARG A 240 8.88 12.76 2.32
CA ARG A 240 8.90 12.10 3.62
C ARG A 240 7.60 11.36 3.82
N TRP A 241 7.70 10.08 4.16
CA TRP A 241 6.56 9.29 4.59
C TRP A 241 6.36 9.43 6.10
N PHE A 242 5.11 9.54 6.52
CA PHE A 242 4.73 9.55 7.93
C PHE A 242 3.59 8.55 8.14
N GLY A 243 3.84 7.57 9.01
CA GLY A 243 2.81 6.68 9.57
C GLY A 243 2.81 6.79 11.09
N VAL A 244 1.74 6.39 11.72
CA VAL A 244 1.65 6.36 13.18
C VAL A 244 2.24 5.04 13.68
N THR A 245 3.57 4.95 13.67
CA THR A 245 4.28 3.81 14.24
C THR A 245 4.40 3.95 15.76
N TYR A 246 4.69 5.16 16.22
CA TYR A 246 4.78 5.52 17.64
C TYR A 246 3.80 6.66 17.93
N LYS A 247 3.30 6.71 19.17
CA LYS A 247 2.33 7.75 19.56
C LYS A 247 2.90 9.17 19.43
N GLU A 248 4.21 9.29 19.59
CA GLU A 248 4.99 10.52 19.46
C GLU A 248 5.03 11.03 18.01
N ASP A 249 4.93 10.13 17.01
CA ASP A 249 4.94 10.50 15.58
C ASP A 249 3.72 11.35 15.19
N LEU A 250 2.62 11.29 15.96
CA LEU A 250 1.45 12.14 15.76
C LEU A 250 1.77 13.65 15.81
N SER A 251 2.79 14.05 16.56
CA SER A 251 3.20 15.46 16.65
C SER A 251 3.83 15.99 15.35
N LEU A 252 4.47 15.12 14.56
CA LEU A 252 5.11 15.47 13.29
C LEU A 252 4.08 15.80 12.20
N ILE A 253 2.94 15.15 12.22
CA ILE A 253 1.84 15.40 11.28
C ILE A 253 1.25 16.80 11.47
N HIS A 254 1.22 17.31 12.70
CA HIS A 254 0.74 18.66 13.01
C HIS A 254 1.74 19.78 12.66
N ILE A 255 3.04 19.47 12.60
CA ILE A 255 4.09 20.46 12.29
C ILE A 255 4.18 20.72 10.77
N SER A 256 3.77 19.76 9.94
CA SER A 256 3.75 19.91 8.49
C SER A 256 2.49 20.60 7.94
N GLU A 257 1.57 21.08 8.82
CA GLU A 257 0.44 21.90 8.37
C GLU A 257 0.96 23.20 7.73
N PRO A 258 0.64 23.47 6.45
CA PRO A 258 0.85 24.80 5.91
C PRO A 258 -0.03 25.77 6.72
N THR A 259 0.61 26.72 7.40
CA THR A 259 -0.07 27.82 8.06
C THR A 259 -1.07 28.46 7.09
N ARG A 260 -2.36 28.21 7.33
CA ARG A 260 -3.42 28.94 6.63
C ARG A 260 -3.26 30.43 6.97
N GLN A 261 -2.77 31.21 6.02
CA GLN A 261 -3.04 32.66 5.95
C GLN A 261 -4.29 32.90 5.14
#